data_f1e2bdd7caa930bf5ee59684bb7cf28b
#
_entry.id   f1e2bdd7caa930bf5ee59684bb7cf28b
#
_cell.length_a   1.000
_cell.length_b   1.000
_cell.length_c   1.000
_cell.angle_alpha   90.00
_cell.angle_beta   90.00
_cell.angle_gamma   90.00
#
_symmetry.space_group_name_H-M   'P 1'
#
loop_
_entity.id
_entity.type
_entity.pdbx_description
1 polymer ?
#
loop_
_entity_poly.entity_id
_entity_poly.type
_entity_poly.pdbx_seq_one_letter_code
_entity_poly.pdbx_strand_id
1 'polypeptide(L)'
;LKQRRRMDQLVKDKIDSGIKNNDVCLFMKGTPDAPQCGFSMTVSNILKMLEVNFKGVNVLENQSIRDGIKQFSDWPTIPQLYIKGEFIGGCDIVKEMYESGELKTKFTSSGINVKS
;
A
#
# COMPACT_ATOMS: atom_id res chain seq x y z
N LEU A 1 -23.98 10.45 -14.92
CA LEU A 1 -22.74 11.26 -14.79
C LEU A 1 -22.52 11.72 -13.36
N LYS A 2 -23.54 12.29 -12.71
CA LYS A 2 -23.44 12.74 -11.32
C LYS A 2 -23.23 11.58 -10.35
N GLN A 3 -23.93 10.46 -10.56
CA GLN A 3 -23.77 9.26 -9.75
C GLN A 3 -22.35 8.70 -9.88
N ARG A 4 -21.82 8.67 -11.11
CA ARG A 4 -20.50 8.16 -11.38
C ARG A 4 -19.43 8.99 -10.67
N ARG A 5 -19.55 10.33 -10.73
CA ARG A 5 -18.65 11.24 -10.01
C ARG A 5 -18.71 11.03 -8.51
N ARG A 6 -19.93 10.84 -7.99
CA ARG A 6 -20.14 10.61 -6.57
C ARG A 6 -19.50 9.30 -6.12
N MET A 7 -19.64 8.23 -6.92
CA MET A 7 -19.00 6.95 -6.60
C MET A 7 -17.48 7.06 -6.64
N ASP A 8 -16.95 7.76 -7.64
CA ASP A 8 -15.51 8.00 -7.74
C ASP A 8 -15.01 8.79 -6.53
N GLN A 9 -15.79 9.77 -6.08
CA GLN A 9 -15.43 10.56 -4.91
C GLN A 9 -15.48 9.74 -3.63
N LEU A 10 -16.46 8.86 -3.46
CA LEU A 10 -16.55 7.97 -2.31
C LEU A 10 -15.37 7.00 -2.26
N VAL A 11 -14.98 6.46 -3.41
CA VAL A 11 -13.82 5.57 -3.51
C VAL A 11 -12.55 6.34 -3.16
N LYS A 12 -12.38 7.53 -3.70
CA LYS A 12 -11.24 8.39 -3.40
C LYS A 12 -11.16 8.70 -1.91
N ASP A 13 -12.30 9.01 -1.29
CA ASP A 13 -12.36 9.31 0.14
C ASP A 13 -11.93 8.12 0.99
N LYS A 14 -12.34 6.91 0.60
CA LYS A 14 -11.93 5.70 1.30
C LYS A 14 -10.43 5.44 1.19
N ILE A 15 -9.88 5.66 0.00
CA ILE A 15 -8.44 5.50 -0.24
C ILE A 15 -7.67 6.53 0.58
N ASP A 16 -8.06 7.80 0.51
CA ASP A 16 -7.46 8.88 1.29
C ASP A 16 -7.49 8.58 2.79
N SER A 17 -8.63 8.14 3.28
CA SER A 17 -8.81 7.81 4.69
C SER A 17 -7.86 6.69 5.13
N GLY A 18 -7.75 5.64 4.34
CA GLY A 18 -6.84 4.54 4.63
C GLY A 18 -5.38 5.00 4.69
N ILE A 19 -4.99 5.84 3.76
CA ILE A 19 -3.62 6.36 3.66
C ILE A 19 -3.31 7.34 4.80
N LYS A 20 -4.26 8.22 5.13
CA LYS A 20 -4.06 9.25 6.17
C LYS A 20 -4.13 8.70 7.58
N ASN A 21 -4.97 7.69 7.81
CA ASN A 21 -5.17 7.14 9.15
C ASN A 21 -4.14 6.08 9.53
N ASN A 22 -3.29 5.68 8.60
CA ASN A 22 -2.27 4.67 8.84
C ASN A 22 -0.92 5.15 8.31
N ASP A 23 0.09 5.12 9.14
CA ASP A 23 1.44 5.56 8.76
C ASP A 23 1.99 4.73 7.61
N VAL A 24 1.68 3.44 7.60
CA VAL A 24 2.08 2.52 6.53
C VAL A 24 0.82 1.81 6.04
N CYS A 25 0.53 1.94 4.76
CA CYS A 25 -0.65 1.35 4.15
C CYS A 25 -0.24 0.57 2.89
N LEU A 26 -0.63 -0.68 2.83
CA LEU A 26 -0.33 -1.55 1.69
C LEU A 26 -1.64 -2.00 1.03
N PHE A 27 -1.86 -1.55 -0.20
CA PHE A 27 -2.95 -2.06 -1.03
C PHE A 27 -2.47 -3.33 -1.71
N MET A 28 -3.13 -4.45 -1.43
CA MET A 28 -2.64 -5.76 -1.82
C MET A 28 -3.78 -6.69 -2.25
N LYS A 29 -3.44 -7.76 -2.90
CA LYS A 29 -4.38 -8.84 -3.21
C LYS A 29 -4.33 -9.86 -2.08
N GLY A 30 -5.44 -9.99 -1.36
CA GLY A 30 -5.53 -10.80 -0.16
C GLY A 30 -5.24 -9.98 1.10
N THR A 31 -4.89 -10.66 2.16
CA THR A 31 -4.57 -10.04 3.45
C THR A 31 -3.12 -10.32 3.82
N PRO A 32 -2.55 -9.57 4.79
CA PRO A 32 -1.18 -9.86 5.25
C PRO A 32 -0.99 -11.29 5.74
N ASP A 33 -2.03 -11.90 6.31
CA ASP A 33 -1.97 -13.28 6.80
C ASP A 33 -2.22 -14.31 5.70
N ALA A 34 -2.89 -13.90 4.62
CA ALA A 34 -3.26 -14.80 3.52
C ALA A 34 -3.16 -14.05 2.17
N PRO A 35 -1.94 -13.71 1.72
CA PRO A 35 -1.77 -13.04 0.43
C PRO A 35 -2.22 -13.95 -0.71
N GLN A 36 -2.90 -13.35 -1.71
CA GLN A 36 -3.45 -14.09 -2.85
C GLN A 36 -2.65 -13.85 -4.14
N CYS A 37 -1.48 -13.25 -4.04
CA CYS A 37 -0.63 -12.90 -5.16
C CYS A 37 0.82 -12.90 -4.69
N GLY A 38 1.72 -13.47 -5.48
CA GLY A 38 3.13 -13.56 -5.13
C GLY A 38 3.78 -12.19 -4.91
N PHE A 39 3.39 -11.19 -5.70
CA PHE A 39 3.91 -9.84 -5.54
C PHE A 39 3.44 -9.20 -4.24
N SER A 40 2.16 -9.37 -3.90
CA SER A 40 1.61 -8.90 -2.63
C SER A 40 2.27 -9.60 -1.45
N MET A 41 2.50 -10.89 -1.57
CA MET A 41 3.18 -11.68 -0.54
C MET A 41 4.59 -11.17 -0.29
N THR A 42 5.34 -10.88 -1.34
CA THR A 42 6.71 -10.37 -1.24
C THR A 42 6.75 -9.07 -0.44
N VAL A 43 5.91 -8.09 -0.78
CA VAL A 43 5.89 -6.81 -0.08
C VAL A 43 5.43 -6.97 1.36
N SER A 44 4.38 -7.74 1.59
CA SER A 44 3.89 -8.01 2.94
C SER A 44 4.95 -8.66 3.81
N ASN A 45 5.69 -9.63 3.28
CA ASN A 45 6.75 -10.30 4.02
C ASN A 45 7.92 -9.37 4.34
N ILE A 46 8.27 -8.47 3.42
CA ILE A 46 9.31 -7.46 3.67
C ILE A 46 8.94 -6.59 4.86
N LEU A 47 7.68 -6.10 4.89
CA LEU A 47 7.21 -5.27 5.99
C LEU A 47 7.20 -6.04 7.31
N LYS A 48 6.82 -7.31 7.28
CA LYS A 48 6.85 -8.17 8.46
C LYS A 48 8.27 -8.41 8.97
N MET A 49 9.23 -8.63 8.06
CA MET A 49 10.62 -8.82 8.42
C MET A 49 11.22 -7.58 9.08
N LEU A 50 10.79 -6.40 8.64
CA LEU A 50 11.22 -5.14 9.25
C LEU A 50 10.45 -4.83 10.54
N GLU A 51 9.48 -5.66 10.89
CA GLU A 51 8.60 -5.49 12.06
C GLU A 51 7.91 -4.15 12.08
N VAL A 52 7.51 -3.67 10.89
CA VAL A 52 6.74 -2.43 10.73
C VAL A 52 5.26 -2.74 10.88
N ASN A 53 4.57 -1.94 11.69
CA ASN A 53 3.11 -2.00 11.74
C ASN A 53 2.53 -1.38 10.48
N PHE A 54 1.67 -2.12 9.80
CA PHE A 54 1.05 -1.61 8.58
C PHE A 54 -0.39 -2.08 8.45
N LYS A 55 -1.17 -1.28 7.73
CA LYS A 55 -2.55 -1.63 7.37
C LYS A 55 -2.53 -2.27 5.98
N GLY A 56 -3.00 -3.51 5.89
CA GLY A 56 -3.24 -4.16 4.60
C GLY A 56 -4.67 -3.89 4.14
N VAL A 57 -4.82 -3.40 2.94
CA VAL A 57 -6.13 -3.20 2.31
C VAL A 57 -6.28 -4.24 1.21
N ASN A 58 -7.23 -5.15 1.38
CA ASN A 58 -7.48 -6.22 0.41
C ASN A 58 -8.34 -5.72 -0.74
N VAL A 59 -7.72 -5.43 -1.88
CA VAL A 59 -8.43 -4.90 -3.05
C VAL A 59 -9.33 -5.94 -3.72
N LEU A 60 -9.19 -7.23 -3.38
CA LEU A 60 -10.04 -8.27 -3.93
C LEU A 60 -11.46 -8.23 -3.36
N GLU A 61 -11.63 -7.62 -2.19
CA GLU A 61 -12.94 -7.48 -1.55
C GLU A 61 -13.78 -6.33 -2.13
N ASN A 62 -13.14 -5.42 -2.86
CA ASN A 62 -13.83 -4.24 -3.39
C ASN A 62 -13.22 -3.83 -4.73
N GLN A 63 -13.93 -4.16 -5.81
CA GLN A 63 -13.48 -3.86 -7.17
C GLN A 63 -13.30 -2.35 -7.40
N SER A 64 -14.14 -1.53 -6.77
CA SER A 64 -14.03 -0.07 -6.90
C SER A 64 -12.73 0.46 -6.29
N ILE A 65 -12.30 -0.10 -5.17
CA ILE A 65 -11.01 0.25 -4.54
C ILE A 65 -9.86 -0.24 -5.43
N ARG A 66 -9.98 -1.45 -5.97
CA ARG A 66 -8.96 -2.01 -6.87
C ARG A 66 -8.71 -1.12 -8.08
N ASP A 67 -9.78 -0.68 -8.72
CA ASP A 67 -9.68 0.21 -9.89
C ASP A 67 -9.29 1.63 -9.47
N GLY A 68 -9.86 2.11 -8.37
CA GLY A 68 -9.64 3.46 -7.87
C GLY A 68 -8.20 3.72 -7.45
N ILE A 69 -7.55 2.75 -6.80
CA ILE A 69 -6.18 2.94 -6.33
C ILE A 69 -5.20 3.11 -7.50
N LYS A 70 -5.47 2.44 -8.62
CA LYS A 70 -4.64 2.59 -9.82
C LYS A 70 -4.77 3.99 -10.40
N GLN A 71 -5.97 4.55 -10.41
CA GLN A 71 -6.21 5.92 -10.87
C GLN A 71 -5.63 6.93 -9.87
N PHE A 72 -5.81 6.69 -8.59
CA PHE A 72 -5.35 7.55 -7.52
C PHE A 72 -3.83 7.76 -7.57
N SER A 73 -3.08 6.69 -7.78
CA SER A 73 -1.62 6.71 -7.81
C SER A 73 -1.05 6.95 -9.22
N ASP A 74 -1.88 6.85 -10.25
CA ASP A 74 -1.44 6.78 -11.63
C ASP A 74 -0.43 5.64 -11.85
N TRP A 75 -0.65 4.52 -11.13
CA TRP A 75 0.21 3.34 -11.17
C TRP A 75 -0.65 2.11 -11.48
N PRO A 76 -0.31 1.32 -12.51
CA PRO A 76 -1.24 0.33 -13.07
C PRO A 76 -1.34 -0.99 -12.31
N THR A 77 -0.45 -1.25 -11.37
CA THR A 77 -0.36 -2.57 -10.75
C THR A 77 -0.56 -2.53 -9.24
N ILE A 78 -0.84 -3.71 -8.67
CA ILE A 78 -0.94 -3.96 -7.25
C ILE A 78 0.09 -5.04 -6.93
N PRO A 79 0.83 -4.96 -5.83
CA PRO A 79 0.61 -4.12 -4.64
C PRO A 79 1.11 -2.69 -4.79
N GLN A 80 0.61 -1.81 -3.90
CA GLN A 80 1.07 -0.42 -3.81
C GLN A 80 1.30 -0.06 -2.35
N LEU A 81 2.50 0.42 -2.04
CA LEU A 81 2.89 0.81 -0.68
C LEU A 81 2.86 2.32 -0.52
N TYR A 82 2.27 2.77 0.58
CA TYR A 82 2.22 4.17 0.99
C TYR A 82 2.84 4.32 2.38
N ILE A 83 3.70 5.32 2.54
CA ILE A 83 4.33 5.64 3.83
C ILE A 83 4.03 7.11 4.13
N LYS A 84 3.34 7.36 5.24
CA LYS A 84 2.95 8.72 5.66
C LYS A 84 2.24 9.48 4.54
N GLY A 85 1.37 8.77 3.80
CA GLY A 85 0.60 9.36 2.72
C GLY A 85 1.34 9.46 1.38
N GLU A 86 2.61 9.11 1.33
CA GLU A 86 3.42 9.19 0.12
C GLU A 86 3.42 7.83 -0.60
N PHE A 87 3.12 7.84 -1.89
CA PHE A 87 3.22 6.64 -2.71
C PHE A 87 4.69 6.26 -2.88
N ILE A 88 5.03 5.04 -2.51
CA ILE A 88 6.41 4.54 -2.60
C ILE A 88 6.62 3.75 -3.88
N GLY A 89 5.73 2.79 -4.14
CA GLY A 89 5.83 1.97 -5.33
C GLY A 89 5.21 0.59 -5.17
N GLY A 90 5.45 -0.24 -6.16
CA GLY A 90 5.00 -1.61 -6.19
C GLY A 90 6.08 -2.59 -5.73
N CYS A 91 5.89 -3.86 -6.09
CA CYS A 91 6.76 -4.94 -5.62
C CYS A 91 8.24 -4.73 -5.96
N ASP A 92 8.54 -4.42 -7.21
CA ASP A 92 9.93 -4.31 -7.66
C ASP A 92 10.66 -3.16 -6.96
N ILE A 93 10.00 -2.02 -6.83
CA ILE A 93 10.58 -0.85 -6.17
C ILE A 93 10.81 -1.11 -4.69
N VAL A 94 9.80 -1.67 -4.01
CA VAL A 94 9.91 -1.97 -2.58
C VAL A 94 11.00 -2.99 -2.31
N LYS A 95 11.09 -4.03 -3.14
CA LYS A 95 12.12 -5.05 -3.02
C LYS A 95 13.52 -4.46 -3.20
N GLU A 96 13.68 -3.62 -4.21
CA GLU A 96 14.96 -2.94 -4.47
C GLU A 96 15.35 -2.03 -3.30
N MET A 97 14.40 -1.25 -2.79
CA MET A 97 14.64 -0.38 -1.64
C MET A 97 15.00 -1.19 -0.38
N TYR A 98 14.36 -2.33 -0.21
CA TYR A 98 14.68 -3.22 0.91
C TYR A 98 16.13 -3.75 0.79
N GLU A 99 16.49 -4.23 -0.37
CA GLU A 99 17.82 -4.81 -0.61
C GLU A 99 18.93 -3.77 -0.48
N SER A 100 18.68 -2.53 -0.88
CA SER A 100 19.68 -1.43 -0.79
C SER A 100 19.75 -0.78 0.58
N GLY A 101 18.77 -1.05 1.47
CA GLY A 101 18.68 -0.38 2.77
C GLY A 101 17.88 0.92 2.73
N GLU A 102 17.46 1.39 1.56
CA GLU A 102 16.69 2.62 1.42
C GLU A 102 15.34 2.56 2.14
N LEU A 103 14.69 1.39 2.14
CA LEU A 103 13.38 1.24 2.76
C LEU A 103 13.47 1.47 4.26
N LYS A 104 14.47 0.87 4.91
CA LYS A 104 14.72 1.05 6.33
C LYS A 104 15.01 2.53 6.65
N THR A 105 15.83 3.16 5.83
CA THR A 105 16.13 4.59 5.96
C THR A 105 14.87 5.44 5.83
N LYS A 106 14.02 5.11 4.85
CA LYS A 106 12.77 5.83 4.64
C LYS A 106 11.86 5.72 5.86
N PHE A 107 11.70 4.54 6.43
CA PHE A 107 10.90 4.36 7.65
C PHE A 107 11.47 5.15 8.81
N THR A 108 12.77 5.03 9.03
CA THR A 108 13.45 5.71 10.14
C THR A 108 13.32 7.23 10.02
N SER A 109 13.54 7.78 8.83
CA SER A 109 13.43 9.22 8.60
C SER A 109 11.99 9.72 8.70
N SER A 110 11.02 8.82 8.55
CA SER A 110 9.60 9.14 8.71
C SER A 110 9.10 8.96 10.14
N GLY A 111 10.00 8.60 11.06
CA GLY A 111 9.64 8.39 12.46
C GLY A 111 8.98 7.06 12.75
N ILE A 112 9.13 6.09 11.85
CA ILE A 112 8.53 4.76 12.00
C ILE A 112 9.59 3.78 12.50
N ASN A 113 9.27 3.08 13.59
CA ASN A 113 10.19 2.10 14.16
C ASN A 113 10.33 0.88 13.26
N VAL A 114 11.56 0.45 13.05
CA VAL A 114 11.87 -0.76 12.31
C VAL A 114 12.84 -1.60 13.12
N LYS A 115 12.84 -2.89 12.82
CA LYS A 115 13.84 -3.80 13.38
C LYS A 115 15.22 -3.45 12.82
N SER A 116 16.17 -3.28 13.70
CA SER A 116 17.56 -2.95 13.31
C SER A 116 18.34 -4.14 12.76
#